data_b7aa54cf664614cd49158b40fb2ea818
#
_entry.id   b7aa54cf664614cd49158b40fb2ea818
#
_cell.length_a   1.000
_cell.length_b   1.000
_cell.length_c   1.000
_cell.angle_alpha   90.00
_cell.angle_beta   90.00
_cell.angle_gamma   90.00
#
_symmetry.space_group_name_H-M   'P 1'
#
loop_
_entity.id
_entity.type
_entity.pdbx_description
1 polymer ?
#
loop_
_entity_poly.entity_id
_entity_poly.type
_entity_poly.pdbx_seq_one_letter_code
_entity_poly.pdbx_strand_id
1 'polypeptide(L)'
;MKMGFMFSRVADLAGLPAGTGGRVVAVEVPPGDRERLEVMGLCHGREVQVVRGGDPMIVRVLGTRIGIAAALARGVRVETGADVPGPGEAPPGETA
;
A
#
# COMPACT_ATOMS: atom_id res chain seq x y z
N MET A 1 1.90 25.45 8.09
CA MET A 1 2.33 25.09 7.73
C MET A 1 2.27 23.95 7.36
N LYS A 2 2.32 23.64 6.73
CA LYS A 2 2.22 22.64 6.36
C LYS A 2 2.65 21.63 6.97
N MET A 3 2.37 21.48 7.75
CA MET A 3 2.82 20.56 8.53
C MET A 3 2.38 19.26 8.27
N GLY A 4 1.28 19.00 7.58
CA GLY A 4 0.76 17.70 7.31
C GLY A 4 1.74 16.80 6.64
N PHE A 5 2.51 17.33 5.74
CA PHE A 5 3.40 16.43 5.04
C PHE A 5 4.54 15.97 5.92
N MET A 6 4.72 16.61 7.05
CA MET A 6 5.74 16.17 7.94
C MET A 6 5.38 14.89 8.64
N PHE A 7 4.15 14.48 8.56
CA PHE A 7 3.73 13.25 9.21
C PHE A 7 3.68 12.07 8.28
N SER A 8 4.18 12.25 7.07
CA SER A 8 4.31 11.10 6.19
C SER A 8 5.29 10.13 6.78
N ARG A 9 4.97 8.87 6.70
CA ARG A 9 5.82 7.82 7.22
C ARG A 9 6.00 6.75 6.20
N VAL A 10 7.16 6.13 6.23
CA VAL A 10 7.43 4.98 5.38
C VAL A 10 7.46 3.77 6.28
N ALA A 11 6.67 2.78 5.94
CA ALA A 11 6.55 1.56 6.72
C ALA A 11 6.45 0.38 5.80
N ASP A 12 6.69 -0.82 6.35
CA ASP A 12 6.47 -2.04 5.59
C ASP A 12 4.99 -2.21 5.37
N LEU A 13 4.63 -2.67 4.18
CA LEU A 13 3.25 -2.99 3.93
C LEU A 13 2.74 -4.01 4.93
N ALA A 14 3.57 -4.98 5.28
CA ALA A 14 3.16 -6.03 6.21
C ALA A 14 2.82 -5.50 7.59
N GLY A 15 3.37 -4.36 7.96
CA GLY A 15 3.12 -3.81 9.27
C GLY A 15 1.93 -2.89 9.35
N LEU A 16 1.26 -2.64 8.24
CA LEU A 16 0.12 -1.73 8.26
C LEU A 16 -1.13 -2.46 8.68
N PRO A 17 -1.92 -1.88 9.56
CA PRO A 17 -3.15 -2.53 9.98
C PRO A 17 -4.21 -2.49 8.88
N ALA A 18 -5.16 -3.40 8.97
CA ALA A 18 -6.28 -3.41 8.06
C ALA A 18 -6.99 -2.06 8.14
N GLY A 19 -7.42 -1.58 7.00
CA GLY A 19 -8.11 -0.32 6.94
C GLY A 19 -7.23 0.87 6.65
N THR A 20 -5.93 0.67 6.53
CA THR A 20 -5.02 1.76 6.22
C THR A 20 -4.53 1.65 4.79
N GLY A 21 -4.03 2.74 4.27
CA GLY A 21 -3.52 2.75 2.92
C GLY A 21 -2.32 3.66 2.80
N GLY A 22 -1.69 3.61 1.65
CA GLY A 22 -0.54 4.43 1.39
C GLY A 22 -0.10 4.32 -0.05
N ARG A 23 1.04 4.91 -0.34
CA ARG A 23 1.61 4.90 -1.68
C ARG A 23 2.92 4.13 -1.64
N VAL A 24 3.08 3.23 -2.58
CA VAL A 24 4.31 2.44 -2.65
C VAL A 24 5.46 3.33 -3.05
N VAL A 25 6.51 3.36 -2.25
CA VAL A 25 7.69 4.17 -2.55
C VAL A 25 8.91 3.33 -2.86
N ALA A 26 8.88 2.05 -2.53
CA ALA A 26 9.99 1.17 -2.86
C ALA A 26 9.53 -0.27 -2.76
N VAL A 27 10.11 -1.13 -3.58
CA VAL A 27 9.83 -2.55 -3.54
C VAL A 27 11.18 -3.24 -3.42
N GLU A 28 11.48 -3.69 -2.20
CA GLU A 28 12.78 -4.26 -1.88
C GLU A 28 12.66 -5.75 -1.69
N VAL A 29 12.50 -6.46 -2.78
CA VAL A 29 12.34 -7.90 -2.79
C VAL A 29 13.22 -8.45 -3.89
N PRO A 30 13.46 -9.77 -3.91
CA PRO A 30 14.26 -10.34 -5.00
C PRO A 30 13.67 -10.02 -6.36
N PRO A 31 14.51 -9.92 -7.39
CA PRO A 31 14.03 -9.45 -8.70
C PRO A 31 12.87 -10.21 -9.28
N GLY A 32 12.84 -11.53 -9.14
CA GLY A 32 11.72 -12.29 -9.67
C GLY A 32 10.43 -11.97 -8.96
N ASP A 33 10.50 -11.73 -7.67
CA ASP A 33 9.32 -11.37 -6.90
C ASP A 33 8.88 -9.96 -7.22
N ARG A 34 9.82 -9.09 -7.49
CA ARG A 34 9.49 -7.73 -7.86
C ARG A 34 8.65 -7.71 -9.12
N GLU A 35 9.04 -8.50 -10.11
CA GLU A 35 8.28 -8.55 -11.34
C GLU A 35 6.87 -9.04 -11.10
N ARG A 36 6.71 -10.03 -10.25
CA ARG A 36 5.39 -10.53 -9.94
C ARG A 36 4.53 -9.46 -9.31
N LEU A 37 5.10 -8.71 -8.37
CA LEU A 37 4.36 -7.67 -7.71
C LEU A 37 3.97 -6.58 -8.69
N GLU A 38 4.87 -6.25 -9.60
CA GLU A 38 4.59 -5.23 -10.61
C GLU A 38 3.45 -5.63 -11.52
N VAL A 39 3.43 -6.90 -11.90
CA VAL A 39 2.35 -7.40 -12.75
C VAL A 39 1.02 -7.27 -12.02
N MET A 40 1.02 -7.44 -10.71
CA MET A 40 -0.19 -7.31 -9.93
C MET A 40 -0.54 -5.86 -9.62
N GLY A 41 0.31 -4.93 -10.01
CA GLY A 41 0.02 -3.53 -9.80
C GLY A 41 0.77 -2.88 -8.65
N LEU A 42 1.54 -3.66 -7.90
CA LEU A 42 2.30 -3.12 -6.78
C LEU A 42 3.65 -2.61 -7.26
N CYS A 43 3.66 -1.39 -7.69
CA CYS A 43 4.88 -0.77 -8.15
C CYS A 43 4.98 0.63 -7.56
N HIS A 44 6.15 1.21 -7.71
CA HIS A 44 6.43 2.52 -7.16
C HIS A 44 5.37 3.53 -7.62
N GLY A 45 4.87 4.31 -6.69
CA GLY A 45 3.88 5.33 -6.99
C GLY A 45 2.45 4.88 -6.93
N ARG A 46 2.22 3.59 -6.75
CA ARG A 46 0.86 3.05 -6.74
C ARG A 46 0.25 3.15 -5.35
N GLU A 47 -1.01 3.47 -5.30
CA GLU A 47 -1.73 3.48 -4.03
C GLU A 47 -2.21 2.09 -3.70
N VAL A 48 -2.12 1.73 -2.43
CA VAL A 48 -2.50 0.41 -1.96
C VAL A 48 -3.25 0.57 -0.65
N GLN A 49 -4.23 -0.29 -0.42
CA GLN A 49 -4.99 -0.31 0.81
C GLN A 49 -4.96 -1.69 1.40
N VAL A 50 -4.79 -1.79 2.71
CA VAL A 50 -4.77 -3.07 3.39
C VAL A 50 -6.19 -3.46 3.75
N VAL A 51 -6.64 -4.58 3.21
CA VAL A 51 -7.97 -5.10 3.50
C VAL A 51 -7.91 -5.99 4.73
N ARG A 52 -6.88 -6.83 4.80
CA ARG A 52 -6.74 -7.72 5.94
C ARG A 52 -5.29 -8.12 6.07
N GLY A 53 -4.79 -8.09 7.30
CA GLY A 53 -3.43 -8.52 7.58
C GLY A 53 -3.34 -10.03 7.61
N GLY A 54 -2.17 -10.52 7.91
CA GLY A 54 -1.94 -11.95 8.03
C GLY A 54 -1.05 -12.47 6.92
N ASP A 55 -1.12 -13.76 6.70
CA ASP A 55 -0.28 -14.40 5.71
C ASP A 55 -1.10 -15.44 4.98
N PRO A 56 -1.55 -15.16 3.77
CA PRO A 56 -1.22 -13.94 3.02
C PRO A 56 -2.03 -12.76 3.52
N MET A 57 -1.49 -11.57 3.34
CA MET A 57 -2.29 -10.40 3.61
C MET A 57 -3.05 -10.04 2.34
N ILE A 58 -4.19 -9.43 2.52
CA ILE A 58 -5.03 -9.04 1.41
C ILE A 58 -4.98 -7.54 1.26
N VAL A 59 -4.65 -7.09 0.08
CA VAL A 59 -4.59 -5.66 -0.20
C VAL A 59 -5.42 -5.36 -1.43
N ARG A 60 -5.80 -4.11 -1.56
CA ARG A 60 -6.52 -3.64 -2.74
C ARG A 60 -5.61 -2.73 -3.54
N VAL A 61 -5.45 -3.07 -4.79
CA VAL A 61 -4.62 -2.31 -5.72
C VAL A 61 -5.38 -2.20 -7.01
N LEU A 62 -5.51 -0.98 -7.53
CA LEU A 62 -6.21 -0.76 -8.79
C LEU A 62 -7.63 -1.33 -8.74
N GLY A 63 -8.25 -1.24 -7.58
CA GLY A 63 -9.61 -1.72 -7.44
C GLY A 63 -9.75 -3.22 -7.32
N THR A 64 -8.64 -3.94 -7.27
CA THR A 64 -8.65 -5.41 -7.22
C THR A 64 -8.00 -5.87 -5.92
N ARG A 65 -8.56 -6.89 -5.31
CA ARG A 65 -7.96 -7.49 -4.13
C ARG A 65 -6.97 -8.55 -4.55
N ILE A 66 -5.80 -8.51 -3.93
CA ILE A 66 -4.78 -9.51 -4.19
C ILE A 66 -4.23 -9.99 -2.86
N GLY A 67 -3.74 -11.23 -2.85
CA GLY A 67 -3.10 -11.80 -1.68
C GLY A 67 -1.60 -11.76 -1.85
N ILE A 68 -0.89 -11.34 -0.81
CA ILE A 68 0.55 -11.24 -0.85
C ILE A 68 1.12 -11.95 0.35
N ALA A 69 2.11 -12.79 0.12
CA ALA A 69 2.78 -13.43 1.23
C ALA A 69 3.38 -12.37 2.15
N ALA A 70 3.25 -12.57 3.44
CA ALA A 70 3.75 -11.60 4.40
C ALA A 70 5.23 -11.33 4.21
N ALA A 71 5.98 -12.34 3.84
CA ALA A 71 7.41 -12.18 3.63
C ALA A 71 7.71 -11.18 2.51
N LEU A 72 6.89 -11.18 1.45
CA LEU A 72 7.07 -10.23 0.37
C LEU A 72 6.57 -8.85 0.78
N ALA A 73 5.48 -8.81 1.53
CA ALA A 73 4.93 -7.54 1.96
C ALA A 73 5.91 -6.77 2.84
N ARG A 74 6.78 -7.47 3.54
CA ARG A 74 7.79 -6.79 4.36
C ARG A 74 8.77 -6.01 3.54
N GLY A 75 8.95 -6.35 2.29
CA GLY A 75 9.86 -5.64 1.40
C GLY A 75 9.21 -4.51 0.64
N VAL A 76 7.91 -4.32 0.79
CA VAL A 76 7.21 -3.24 0.11
C VAL A 76 7.14 -2.06 1.06
N ARG A 77 7.76 -0.96 0.67
CA ARG A 77 7.77 0.25 1.51
C ARG A 77 6.65 1.15 1.06
N VAL A 78 5.85 1.56 2.02
CA VAL A 78 4.65 2.33 1.75
C VAL A 78 4.70 3.62 2.55
N GLU A 79 4.46 4.71 1.88
CA GLU A 79 4.39 6.01 2.54
C GLU A 79 2.94 6.29 2.90
N THR A 80 2.72 6.56 4.18
CA THR A 80 1.41 6.93 4.67
C THR A 80 1.48 8.38 5.14
N GLY A 81 0.37 9.05 5.09
CA GLY A 81 0.34 10.43 5.52
C GLY A 81 -1.02 11.03 5.34
N ALA A 82 -1.13 12.27 5.70
CA ALA A 82 -2.42 12.94 5.69
C ALA A 82 -2.97 13.12 4.27
N ASP A 83 -2.11 13.18 3.30
CA ASP A 83 -2.56 13.38 1.93
C ASP A 83 -2.88 12.08 1.21
N VAL A 84 -2.76 10.94 1.89
CA VAL A 84 -3.10 9.66 1.31
C VAL A 84 -4.45 9.25 1.86
N PRO A 85 -5.48 9.10 1.00
CA PRO A 85 -6.80 8.78 1.51
C PRO A 85 -6.83 7.39 2.11
N GLY A 86 -7.48 7.27 3.25
CA GLY A 86 -7.70 5.98 3.85
C GLY A 86 -8.81 5.26 3.15
N PRO A 87 -9.01 4.00 3.50
CA PRO A 87 -10.03 3.19 2.84
C PRO A 87 -11.44 3.71 3.04
N GLY A 88 -11.69 4.42 4.11
CA GLY A 88 -13.02 4.94 4.34
C GLY A 88 -13.23 6.32 3.77
N GLU A 89 -12.22 6.88 3.13
CA GLU A 89 -12.28 8.23 2.64
C GLU A 89 -12.12 8.25 1.16
N ALA A 90 -13.12 7.80 0.48
CA ALA A 90 -13.03 7.79 -0.97
C ALA A 90 -12.90 9.21 -1.48
N PRO A 91 -12.12 9.42 -2.53
CA PRO A 91 -12.05 10.73 -3.14
C PRO A 91 -13.43 11.17 -3.62
N PRO A 92 -13.71 12.44 -3.58
CA PRO A 92 -15.04 12.91 -3.97
C PRO A 92 -15.48 12.44 -5.35
N GLY A 93 -14.57 12.41 -6.28
CA GLY A 93 -14.96 11.98 -7.61
C GLY A 93 -15.34 10.53 -7.65
N GLU A 94 -14.79 9.76 -6.76
CA GLU A 94 -15.05 8.35 -6.75
C GLU A 94 -16.38 8.03 -6.15
N THR A 95 -16.79 8.82 -5.19
CA THR A 95 -18.03 8.54 -4.54
C THR A 95 -19.22 9.03 -5.32
N ALA A 96 -18.97 9.84 -6.26
CA ALA A 96 -20.05 10.41 -7.02
C ALA A 96 -20.77 9.37 -7.87
#